data_b94eab16b476624e300e7a34561f3cbe
#
_entry.id   b94eab16b476624e300e7a34561f3cbe
#
_cell.length_a   1.000
_cell.length_b   1.000
_cell.length_c   1.000
_cell.angle_alpha   90.00
_cell.angle_beta   90.00
_cell.angle_gamma   90.00
#
_symmetry.space_group_name_H-M   'P 1'
#
loop_
_entity.id
_entity.type
_entity.pdbx_description
1 polymer ?
#
loop_
_entity_poly.entity_id
_entity_poly.type
_entity_poly.pdbx_seq_one_letter_code
_entity_poly.pdbx_strand_id
1 'polypeptide(L)'
;MVKHLVMWTLKEKNNDTALEIKNSLEGLKEKLPYIKFIEIGINFNTTDSAYDIVLNSDFETKEELNKYQVSEEHLKVAAKVRDAVSKRAVVDYEY
;
A
#
# COMPACT_ATOMS: atom_id res chain seq x y z
N MET A 1 -9.03 7.36 -14.81
CA MET A 1 -8.49 7.09 -13.46
C MET A 1 -7.72 5.77 -13.45
N VAL A 2 -6.77 5.67 -12.55
CA VAL A 2 -5.95 4.47 -12.38
C VAL A 2 -6.11 3.98 -10.95
N LYS A 3 -6.40 2.69 -10.79
CA LYS A 3 -6.48 2.02 -9.51
C LYS A 3 -5.19 1.23 -9.29
N HIS A 4 -4.58 1.40 -8.12
CA HIS A 4 -3.39 0.66 -7.71
C HIS A 4 -3.73 -0.09 -6.43
N LEU A 5 -3.79 -1.41 -6.53
CA LEU A 5 -4.11 -2.31 -5.41
C LEU A 5 -2.89 -3.15 -5.08
N VAL A 6 -2.51 -3.18 -3.83
CA VAL A 6 -1.42 -4.04 -3.35
C VAL A 6 -1.88 -4.77 -2.11
N MET A 7 -1.53 -6.04 -1.99
CA MET A 7 -1.81 -6.84 -0.81
C MET A 7 -0.52 -7.43 -0.29
N TRP A 8 -0.39 -7.53 1.02
CA TRP A 8 0.80 -8.10 1.66
C TRP A 8 0.43 -9.09 2.74
N THR A 9 1.31 -10.09 2.90
CA THR A 9 1.30 -10.98 4.06
C THR A 9 2.47 -10.58 4.95
N LEU A 10 2.21 -10.39 6.24
CA LEU A 10 3.23 -10.05 7.22
C LEU A 10 4.11 -11.27 7.55
N LYS A 11 5.39 -11.04 7.78
CA LYS A 11 6.29 -12.08 8.29
C LYS A 11 5.85 -12.55 9.67
N GLU A 12 5.44 -11.61 10.51
CA GLU A 12 4.91 -11.88 11.84
C GLU A 12 3.53 -11.22 11.96
N LYS A 13 2.53 -11.98 12.41
CA LYS A 13 1.17 -11.50 12.58
C LYS A 13 1.12 -10.61 13.82
N ASN A 14 1.31 -9.32 13.63
CA ASN A 14 1.38 -8.34 14.70
C ASN A 14 0.54 -7.10 14.34
N ASN A 15 -0.46 -6.81 15.16
CA ASN A 15 -1.34 -5.66 14.95
C ASN A 15 -0.60 -4.34 15.00
N ASP A 16 0.39 -4.20 15.85
CA ASP A 16 1.15 -2.95 15.95
C ASP A 16 1.93 -2.69 14.66
N THR A 17 2.53 -3.73 14.08
CA THR A 17 3.21 -3.63 12.78
C THR A 17 2.23 -3.25 11.67
N ALA A 18 1.05 -3.88 11.65
CA ALA A 18 0.01 -3.57 10.67
C ALA A 18 -0.44 -2.11 10.76
N LEU A 19 -0.67 -1.60 11.97
CA LEU A 19 -1.06 -0.21 12.20
C LEU A 19 0.04 0.77 11.80
N GLU A 20 1.28 0.43 12.06
CA GLU A 20 2.43 1.25 11.68
C GLU A 20 2.52 1.38 10.15
N ILE A 21 2.36 0.27 9.44
CA ILE A 21 2.33 0.25 7.98
C ILE A 21 1.17 1.10 7.46
N LYS A 22 -0.02 0.91 8.03
CA LYS A 22 -1.21 1.68 7.66
C LYS A 22 -0.96 3.18 7.78
N ASN A 23 -0.46 3.62 8.92
CA ASN A 23 -0.23 5.03 9.19
C ASN A 23 0.84 5.62 8.27
N SER A 24 1.90 4.88 8.02
CA SER A 24 2.99 5.32 7.14
C SER A 24 2.54 5.49 5.69
N LEU A 25 1.75 4.54 5.19
CA LEU A 25 1.26 4.60 3.81
C LEU A 25 0.18 5.66 3.64
N GLU A 26 -0.79 5.73 4.55
CA GLU A 26 -1.85 6.74 4.46
C GLU A 26 -1.30 8.16 4.60
N GLY A 27 -0.24 8.32 5.37
CA GLY A 27 0.44 9.61 5.53
C GLY A 27 1.07 10.16 4.26
N LEU A 28 1.30 9.31 3.25
CA LEU A 28 1.87 9.74 1.98
C LEU A 28 0.98 10.70 1.21
N LYS A 29 -0.33 10.66 1.42
CA LYS A 29 -1.26 11.56 0.73
C LYS A 29 -0.97 13.02 1.04
N GLU A 30 -0.60 13.34 2.27
CA GLU A 30 -0.28 14.71 2.67
C GLU A 30 1.01 15.21 2.01
N LYS A 31 1.96 14.31 1.77
CA LYS A 31 3.25 14.64 1.18
C LYS A 31 3.22 14.66 -0.34
N LEU A 32 2.32 13.87 -0.93
CA LEU A 32 2.20 13.69 -2.37
C LEU A 32 0.76 13.98 -2.79
N PRO A 33 0.40 15.26 -2.98
CA PRO A 33 -1.00 15.67 -3.18
C PRO A 33 -1.62 15.15 -4.48
N TYR A 34 -0.84 14.63 -5.41
CA TYR A 34 -1.37 14.01 -6.62
C TYR A 34 -1.96 12.62 -6.38
N ILE A 35 -1.77 12.03 -5.20
CA ILE A 35 -2.50 10.82 -4.80
C ILE A 35 -3.96 11.25 -4.58
N LYS A 36 -4.88 10.72 -5.37
CA LYS A 36 -6.29 11.13 -5.29
C LYS A 36 -7.01 10.47 -4.13
N PHE A 37 -6.64 9.24 -3.82
CA PHE A 37 -7.21 8.47 -2.73
C PHE A 37 -6.19 7.43 -2.28
N ILE A 38 -6.10 7.20 -0.98
CA ILE A 38 -5.33 6.10 -0.42
C ILE A 38 -6.00 5.61 0.86
N GLU A 39 -6.16 4.31 0.94
CA GLU A 39 -6.74 3.66 2.11
C GLU A 39 -6.02 2.36 2.34
N ILE A 40 -5.67 2.10 3.58
CA ILE A 40 -5.04 0.83 3.97
C ILE A 40 -6.04 0.08 4.83
N GLY A 41 -6.37 -1.14 4.41
CA GLY A 41 -7.24 -2.04 5.17
C GLY A 41 -6.44 -3.12 5.86
N ILE A 42 -6.78 -3.39 7.10
CA ILE A 42 -6.21 -4.52 7.84
C ILE A 42 -7.23 -5.64 7.79
N ASN A 43 -6.81 -6.80 7.28
CA ASN A 43 -7.72 -7.92 7.05
C ASN A 43 -8.15 -8.57 8.36
N PHE A 44 -9.45 -8.88 8.47
CA PHE A 44 -9.96 -9.69 9.57
C PHE A 44 -10.24 -11.15 9.17
N ASN A 45 -10.07 -11.47 7.88
CA ASN A 45 -10.25 -12.83 7.37
C ASN A 45 -9.03 -13.68 7.70
N THR A 46 -9.25 -14.93 8.12
CA THR A 46 -8.20 -15.83 8.57
C THR A 46 -8.09 -17.10 7.73
N THR A 47 -8.68 -17.13 6.54
CA THR A 47 -8.59 -18.29 5.64
C THR A 47 -7.20 -18.38 5.01
N ASP A 48 -6.90 -19.54 4.40
CA ASP A 48 -5.60 -19.79 3.78
C ASP A 48 -5.30 -18.87 2.62
N SER A 49 -6.32 -18.32 1.97
CA SER A 49 -6.15 -17.40 0.85
C SER A 49 -6.04 -15.93 1.27
N ALA A 50 -6.13 -15.64 2.58
CA ALA A 50 -6.13 -14.27 3.08
C ALA A 50 -4.73 -13.68 3.09
N TYR A 51 -4.61 -12.43 2.59
CA TYR A 51 -3.48 -11.56 2.86
C TYR A 51 -3.79 -10.72 4.08
N ASP A 52 -2.80 -10.10 4.69
CA ASP A 52 -3.00 -9.40 5.96
C ASP A 52 -3.37 -7.94 5.81
N ILE A 53 -2.89 -7.29 4.77
CA ILE A 53 -3.06 -5.84 4.55
C ILE A 53 -3.33 -5.58 3.08
N VAL A 54 -4.23 -4.62 2.80
CA VAL A 54 -4.48 -4.15 1.45
C VAL A 54 -4.24 -2.65 1.37
N LEU A 55 -3.61 -2.21 0.27
CA LEU A 55 -3.54 -0.80 -0.12
C LEU A 55 -4.48 -0.60 -1.29
N ASN A 56 -5.40 0.35 -1.15
CA ASN A 56 -6.31 0.78 -2.20
C ASN A 56 -6.02 2.24 -2.50
N SER A 57 -5.60 2.54 -3.71
CA SER A 57 -5.23 3.90 -4.07
C SER A 57 -5.67 4.24 -5.49
N ASP A 58 -5.92 5.53 -5.71
CA ASP A 58 -6.33 6.07 -6.99
C ASP A 58 -5.39 7.19 -7.44
N PHE A 59 -5.07 7.18 -8.73
CA PHE A 59 -4.27 8.20 -9.39
C PHE A 59 -5.00 8.64 -10.65
N GLU A 60 -4.74 9.86 -11.10
CA GLU A 60 -5.41 10.39 -12.28
C GLU A 60 -4.90 9.71 -13.56
N THR A 61 -3.59 9.45 -13.63
CA THR A 61 -2.92 8.89 -14.80
C THR A 61 -1.88 7.86 -14.40
N LYS A 62 -1.46 7.05 -15.39
CA LYS A 62 -0.35 6.09 -15.20
C LYS A 62 0.96 6.82 -14.88
N GLU A 63 1.16 8.00 -15.46
CA GLU A 63 2.34 8.83 -15.22
C GLU A 63 2.41 9.26 -13.75
N GLU A 64 1.28 9.62 -13.17
CA GLU A 64 1.23 9.99 -11.75
C GLU A 64 1.47 8.78 -10.84
N LEU A 65 0.98 7.61 -11.21
CA LEU A 65 1.30 6.38 -10.47
C LEU A 65 2.81 6.12 -10.51
N ASN A 66 3.43 6.24 -11.68
CA ASN A 66 4.89 6.09 -11.81
C ASN A 66 5.64 7.09 -10.95
N LYS A 67 5.20 8.34 -10.96
CA LYS A 67 5.79 9.41 -10.15
C LYS A 67 5.74 9.07 -8.66
N TYR A 68 4.61 8.51 -8.21
CA TYR A 68 4.46 8.04 -6.84
C TYR A 68 5.45 6.94 -6.52
N GLN A 69 5.54 5.94 -7.39
CA GLN A 69 6.37 4.75 -7.16
C GLN A 69 7.87 5.06 -7.04
N VAL A 70 8.34 6.09 -7.75
CA VAL A 70 9.75 6.48 -7.71
C VAL A 70 10.04 7.63 -6.76
N SER A 71 9.03 8.20 -6.11
CA SER A 71 9.21 9.30 -5.18
C SER A 71 10.03 8.88 -3.97
N GLU A 72 10.84 9.80 -3.45
CA GLU A 72 11.67 9.54 -2.27
C GLU A 72 10.81 9.16 -1.06
N GLU A 73 9.69 9.85 -0.88
CA GLU A 73 8.75 9.60 0.22
C GLU A 73 8.21 8.18 0.18
N HIS A 74 7.78 7.73 -1.01
CA HIS A 74 7.29 6.37 -1.18
C HIS A 74 8.40 5.34 -0.95
N LEU A 75 9.59 5.57 -1.49
CA LEU A 75 10.71 4.63 -1.38
C LEU A 75 11.12 4.38 0.07
N LYS A 76 11.07 5.39 0.92
CA LYS A 76 11.34 5.25 2.35
C LYS A 76 10.32 4.36 3.04
N VAL A 77 9.04 4.57 2.76
CA VAL A 77 7.97 3.75 3.34
C VAL A 77 8.02 2.34 2.76
N ALA A 78 8.26 2.20 1.47
CA ALA A 78 8.34 0.89 0.80
C ALA A 78 9.45 0.02 1.39
N ALA A 79 10.58 0.61 1.78
CA ALA A 79 11.67 -0.13 2.42
C ALA A 79 11.22 -0.73 3.76
N LYS A 80 10.50 0.04 4.58
CA LYS A 80 9.95 -0.46 5.85
C LYS A 80 8.96 -1.59 5.64
N VAL A 81 8.07 -1.43 4.66
CA VAL A 81 7.06 -2.45 4.35
C VAL A 81 7.74 -3.74 3.88
N ARG A 82 8.74 -3.62 3.00
CA ARG A 82 9.48 -4.77 2.47
C ARG A 82 10.10 -5.60 3.59
N ASP A 83 10.63 -4.94 4.62
CA ASP A 83 11.26 -5.63 5.75
C ASP A 83 10.24 -6.39 6.61
N ALA A 84 8.98 -5.99 6.59
CA ALA A 84 7.94 -6.55 7.44
C ALA A 84 7.10 -7.63 6.76
N VAL A 85 7.20 -7.79 5.43
CA VAL A 85 6.30 -8.66 4.67
C VAL A 85 7.03 -9.84 4.05
N SER A 86 6.28 -10.94 3.86
CA SER A 86 6.79 -12.16 3.22
C SER A 86 6.24 -12.38 1.81
N LYS A 87 5.08 -11.80 1.50
CA LYS A 87 4.42 -11.92 0.19
C LYS A 87 3.84 -10.59 -0.22
N ARG A 88 3.78 -10.38 -1.53
CA ARG A 88 3.17 -9.19 -2.12
C ARG A 88 2.42 -9.57 -3.39
N ALA A 89 1.25 -8.99 -3.59
CA ALA A 89 0.49 -9.11 -4.83
C ALA A 89 0.08 -7.71 -5.27
N VAL A 90 0.03 -7.46 -6.58
CA VAL A 90 -0.32 -6.15 -7.11
C VAL A 90 -1.24 -6.29 -8.32
N VAL A 91 -2.21 -5.39 -8.41
CA VAL A 91 -3.06 -5.21 -9.59
C VAL A 91 -3.20 -3.72 -9.85
N ASP A 92 -2.87 -3.32 -11.06
CA ASP A 92 -3.04 -1.94 -11.52
C ASP A 92 -3.96 -1.94 -12.74
N TYR A 93 -5.01 -1.12 -12.72
CA TYR A 93 -5.93 -1.06 -13.86
C TYR A 93 -6.53 0.32 -14.02
N GLU A 94 -6.98 0.59 -15.23
CA GLU A 94 -7.69 1.83 -15.57
C GLU A 94 -9.19 1.63 -15.48
N TYR A 95 -9.88 2.69 -15.07
CA TYR A 95 -11.35 2.68 -14.99
C TYR A 95 -11.92 4.06 -15.25
#